data_0515ced752421006eb1d8df7ac27cbb6
#
_entry.id   0515ced752421006eb1d8df7ac27cbb6
#
_cell.length_a   1.000
_cell.length_b   1.000
_cell.length_c   1.000
_cell.angle_alpha   90.00
_cell.angle_beta   90.00
_cell.angle_gamma   90.00
#
_symmetry.space_group_name_H-M   'P 1'
#
loop_
_entity.id
_entity.type
_entity.pdbx_description
1 polymer ?
#
loop_
_entity_poly.entity_id
_entity_poly.type
_entity_poly.pdbx_seq_one_letter_code
_entity_poly.pdbx_strand_id
1 'polypeptide(L)'
;MPVSPTHTQNPNTALNTSNWFFMGILGALMAFTSLSTDIYLPAMPQMAHELNGNVELTVTGFLAGFALAQLIWGPMSDRIGRKIPLFIGMILFVIGSIGCALSQSIEQIVFWRVFQALGACTGPMLGRAMIRDLYGRTQAAQMLSTLMVIMAIAPIAGPLLGGQIIKFSTWHSIFWLLASIGGLMFLTLFFLPETHPVDKRTKASVMNIFANYRQLLGNWQFMRYTLC
;
A
#
# COMPACT_ATOMS: atom_id res chain seq x y z
N MET A 1 14.08 -50.36 10.43
CA MET A 1 13.97 -49.07 9.73
C MET A 1 14.07 -48.01 10.79
N PRO A 2 15.08 -47.12 10.79
CA PRO A 2 15.18 -46.07 11.77
C PRO A 2 14.25 -44.90 11.36
N VAL A 3 13.40 -44.52 12.29
CA VAL A 3 12.53 -43.35 12.19
C VAL A 3 13.43 -42.11 12.22
N SER A 4 13.36 -41.30 11.14
CA SER A 4 14.06 -40.03 11.07
C SER A 4 13.49 -39.06 12.11
N PRO A 5 14.34 -38.28 12.81
CA PRO A 5 13.89 -37.32 13.82
C PRO A 5 13.07 -36.20 13.14
N THR A 6 11.81 -36.09 13.52
CA THR A 6 10.98 -34.91 13.24
C THR A 6 11.69 -33.68 13.80
N HIS A 7 12.07 -32.74 12.93
CA HIS A 7 12.48 -31.41 13.30
C HIS A 7 11.32 -30.73 14.04
N THR A 8 11.29 -30.87 15.37
CA THR A 8 10.54 -30.00 16.26
C THR A 8 11.14 -28.61 16.16
N GLN A 9 10.55 -27.76 15.32
CA GLN A 9 10.83 -26.33 15.35
C GLN A 9 10.44 -25.83 16.74
N ASN A 10 11.42 -25.31 17.45
CA ASN A 10 11.33 -24.77 18.78
C ASN A 10 10.35 -23.59 18.79
N PRO A 11 9.20 -23.61 19.52
CA PRO A 11 8.19 -22.57 19.48
C PRO A 11 8.60 -21.27 20.20
N ASN A 12 9.81 -21.20 20.73
CA ASN A 12 10.36 -20.08 21.50
C ASN A 12 11.47 -19.32 20.78
N THR A 13 11.41 -19.14 19.45
CA THR A 13 12.17 -18.04 18.87
C THR A 13 11.53 -16.73 19.31
N ALA A 14 12.03 -16.23 20.45
CA ALA A 14 11.70 -14.97 21.03
C ALA A 14 11.49 -13.92 19.93
N LEU A 15 10.43 -13.14 20.08
CA LEU A 15 10.19 -11.90 19.36
C LEU A 15 11.45 -11.02 19.51
N ASN A 16 12.40 -11.21 18.60
CA ASN A 16 13.67 -10.49 18.61
C ASN A 16 13.33 -9.03 18.29
N THR A 17 14.03 -8.08 18.87
CA THR A 17 13.83 -6.62 18.67
C THR A 17 13.80 -6.25 17.19
N SER A 18 14.48 -7.01 16.34
CA SER A 18 14.43 -6.94 14.88
C SER A 18 13.04 -7.20 14.30
N ASN A 19 12.23 -8.07 14.91
CA ASN A 19 10.87 -8.38 14.43
C ASN A 19 9.89 -7.23 14.72
N TRP A 20 10.04 -6.54 15.86
CA TRP A 20 9.21 -5.40 16.21
C TRP A 20 9.47 -4.20 15.31
N PHE A 21 10.73 -3.94 14.97
CA PHE A 21 11.11 -2.87 14.04
C PHE A 21 10.57 -3.13 12.63
N PHE A 22 10.71 -4.35 12.14
CA PHE A 22 10.13 -4.79 10.86
C PHE A 22 8.61 -4.62 10.84
N MET A 23 7.93 -5.10 11.90
CA MET A 23 6.49 -4.95 12.05
C MET A 23 6.06 -3.47 12.11
N GLY A 24 6.83 -2.63 12.80
CA GLY A 24 6.61 -1.19 12.89
C GLY A 24 6.65 -0.52 11.51
N ILE A 25 7.65 -0.85 10.68
CA ILE A 25 7.76 -0.31 9.32
C ILE A 25 6.57 -0.78 8.46
N LEU A 26 6.23 -2.07 8.48
CA LEU A 26 5.10 -2.58 7.71
C LEU A 26 3.77 -1.97 8.19
N GLY A 27 3.58 -1.85 9.50
CA GLY A 27 2.41 -1.20 10.09
C GLY A 27 2.29 0.26 9.65
N ALA A 28 3.39 1.00 9.69
CA ALA A 28 3.45 2.39 9.24
C ALA A 28 3.12 2.51 7.74
N LEU A 29 3.69 1.66 6.87
CA LEU A 29 3.39 1.64 5.44
C LEU A 29 1.91 1.37 5.15
N MET A 30 1.31 0.43 5.88
CA MET A 30 -0.10 0.07 5.70
C MET A 30 -1.03 1.18 6.22
N ALA A 31 -0.77 1.71 7.42
CA ALA A 31 -1.55 2.80 8.00
C ALA A 31 -1.43 4.10 7.19
N PHE A 32 -0.24 4.38 6.66
CA PHE A 32 0.03 5.56 5.85
C PHE A 32 -0.84 5.60 4.59
N THR A 33 -1.09 4.47 3.96
CA THR A 33 -1.97 4.37 2.80
C THR A 33 -3.40 4.80 3.13
N SER A 34 -3.98 4.28 4.23
CA SER A 34 -5.31 4.70 4.70
C SER A 34 -5.31 6.18 5.10
N LEU A 35 -4.29 6.63 5.84
CA LEU A 35 -4.14 8.02 6.23
C LEU A 35 -4.13 8.95 4.99
N SER A 36 -3.40 8.57 3.93
CA SER A 36 -3.30 9.37 2.70
C SER A 36 -4.61 9.52 1.94
N THR A 37 -5.53 8.57 2.15
CA THR A 37 -6.87 8.61 1.54
C THR A 37 -7.82 9.53 2.31
N ASP A 38 -7.70 9.57 3.64
CA ASP A 38 -8.71 10.17 4.50
C ASP A 38 -8.32 11.57 5.00
N ILE A 39 -7.03 11.88 5.05
CA ILE A 39 -6.52 13.14 5.63
C ILE A 39 -6.99 14.39 4.88
N TYR A 40 -7.24 14.30 3.57
CA TYR A 40 -7.65 15.46 2.78
C TYR A 40 -9.18 15.63 2.67
N LEU A 41 -9.98 14.66 3.17
CA LEU A 41 -11.44 14.74 3.12
C LEU A 41 -12.00 16.04 3.73
N PRO A 42 -11.51 16.53 4.87
CA PRO A 42 -11.95 17.82 5.42
C PRO A 42 -11.60 19.03 4.54
N ALA A 43 -10.64 18.89 3.63
CA ALA A 43 -10.22 19.95 2.73
C ALA A 43 -11.09 20.03 1.46
N MET A 44 -11.89 19.01 1.16
CA MET A 44 -12.70 18.94 -0.07
C MET A 44 -13.61 20.17 -0.27
N PRO A 45 -14.31 20.71 0.76
CA PRO A 45 -15.11 21.92 0.57
C PRO A 45 -14.30 23.15 0.15
N GLN A 46 -13.09 23.34 0.72
CA GLN A 46 -12.20 24.41 0.34
C GLN A 46 -11.72 24.23 -1.11
N MET A 47 -11.30 23.03 -1.48
CA MET A 47 -10.89 22.69 -2.85
C MET A 47 -12.01 22.91 -3.86
N ALA A 48 -13.25 22.53 -3.54
CA ALA A 48 -14.41 22.75 -4.41
C ALA A 48 -14.66 24.24 -4.67
N HIS A 49 -14.50 25.08 -3.65
CA HIS A 49 -14.69 26.51 -3.75
C HIS A 49 -13.56 27.18 -4.55
N GLU A 50 -12.31 26.79 -4.34
CA GLU A 50 -11.15 27.39 -5.00
C GLU A 50 -10.99 26.94 -6.46
N LEU A 51 -11.27 25.67 -6.76
CA LEU A 51 -11.00 25.08 -8.07
C LEU A 51 -12.24 24.98 -8.98
N ASN A 52 -13.43 25.39 -8.48
CA ASN A 52 -14.69 25.44 -9.23
C ASN A 52 -15.03 24.17 -10.02
N GLY A 53 -14.98 23.00 -9.38
CA GLY A 53 -15.27 21.74 -10.07
C GLY A 53 -15.65 20.58 -9.13
N ASN A 54 -15.84 19.40 -9.71
CA ASN A 54 -16.25 18.22 -8.96
C ASN A 54 -15.03 17.55 -8.26
N VAL A 55 -14.84 17.90 -6.98
CA VAL A 55 -13.73 17.40 -6.14
C VAL A 55 -13.86 15.90 -5.87
N GLU A 56 -15.06 15.31 -5.95
CA GLU A 56 -15.26 13.87 -5.74
C GLU A 56 -14.51 13.02 -6.76
N LEU A 57 -14.23 13.57 -7.95
CA LEU A 57 -13.41 12.93 -8.96
C LEU A 57 -11.98 12.64 -8.47
N THR A 58 -11.48 13.40 -7.51
CA THR A 58 -10.15 13.18 -6.92
C THR A 58 -10.10 11.88 -6.10
N VAL A 59 -11.20 11.55 -5.39
CA VAL A 59 -11.35 10.28 -4.68
C VAL A 59 -11.50 9.13 -5.67
N THR A 60 -12.39 9.30 -6.65
CA THR A 60 -12.65 8.28 -7.68
C THR A 60 -11.39 7.96 -8.46
N GLY A 61 -10.63 8.99 -8.88
CA GLY A 61 -9.36 8.82 -9.57
C GLY A 61 -8.33 8.05 -8.74
N PHE A 62 -8.23 8.37 -7.45
CA PHE A 62 -7.36 7.64 -6.54
C PHE A 62 -7.78 6.16 -6.41
N LEU A 63 -9.06 5.88 -6.16
CA LEU A 63 -9.54 4.50 -5.98
C LEU A 63 -9.39 3.68 -7.26
N ALA A 64 -9.69 4.26 -8.43
CA ALA A 64 -9.50 3.61 -9.72
C ALA A 64 -8.01 3.30 -9.96
N GLY A 65 -7.13 4.28 -9.74
CA GLY A 65 -5.68 4.11 -9.82
C GLY A 65 -5.17 3.02 -8.87
N PHE A 66 -5.67 3.01 -7.65
CA PHE A 66 -5.33 2.03 -6.63
C PHE A 66 -5.73 0.59 -7.04
N ALA A 67 -6.94 0.42 -7.56
CA ALA A 67 -7.43 -0.88 -8.04
C ALA A 67 -6.60 -1.41 -9.22
N LEU A 68 -6.32 -0.55 -10.22
CA LEU A 68 -5.49 -0.91 -11.36
C LEU A 68 -4.05 -1.25 -10.94
N ALA A 69 -3.51 -0.48 -10.01
CA ALA A 69 -2.17 -0.70 -9.49
C ALA A 69 -2.02 -2.07 -8.82
N GLN A 70 -3.02 -2.53 -8.07
CA GLN A 70 -3.00 -3.86 -7.42
C GLN A 70 -2.88 -4.99 -8.44
N LEU A 71 -3.52 -4.86 -9.60
CA LEU A 71 -3.44 -5.86 -10.67
C LEU A 71 -2.04 -5.93 -11.30
N ILE A 72 -1.31 -4.82 -11.32
CA ILE A 72 0.02 -4.73 -11.91
C ILE A 72 1.10 -5.14 -10.91
N TRP A 73 1.08 -4.56 -9.70
CA TRP A 73 2.12 -4.75 -8.70
C TRP A 73 2.18 -6.17 -8.14
N GLY A 74 1.03 -6.89 -8.07
CA GLY A 74 0.98 -8.28 -7.61
C GLY A 74 1.97 -9.16 -8.38
N PRO A 75 1.70 -9.44 -9.64
CA PRO A 75 2.56 -10.26 -10.48
C PRO A 75 3.98 -9.72 -10.65
N MET A 76 4.13 -8.38 -10.68
CA MET A 76 5.44 -7.76 -10.80
C MET A 76 6.30 -8.05 -9.58
N SER A 77 5.73 -7.99 -8.37
CA SER A 77 6.44 -8.27 -7.13
C SER A 77 6.84 -9.74 -6.97
N ASP A 78 6.05 -10.67 -7.50
CA ASP A 78 6.38 -12.11 -7.52
C ASP A 78 7.55 -12.43 -8.45
N ARG A 79 7.85 -11.53 -9.37
CA ARG A 79 8.91 -11.71 -10.37
C ARG A 79 10.21 -11.01 -9.99
N ILE A 80 10.15 -9.76 -9.54
CA ILE A 80 11.36 -8.95 -9.26
C ILE A 80 11.72 -8.88 -7.78
N GLY A 81 10.87 -9.44 -6.90
CA GLY A 81 11.03 -9.37 -5.46
C GLY A 81 10.12 -8.30 -4.85
N ARG A 82 10.06 -8.23 -3.51
CA ARG A 82 9.16 -7.35 -2.78
C ARG A 82 9.70 -5.93 -2.61
N LYS A 83 11.01 -5.81 -2.44
CA LYS A 83 11.67 -4.55 -2.07
C LYS A 83 11.65 -3.53 -3.22
N ILE A 84 11.96 -3.96 -4.45
CA ILE A 84 12.04 -3.06 -5.62
C ILE A 84 10.69 -2.38 -5.90
N PRO A 85 9.54 -3.09 -5.97
CA PRO A 85 8.24 -2.45 -6.15
C PRO A 85 7.86 -1.48 -5.04
N LEU A 86 8.26 -1.75 -3.78
CA LEU A 86 8.06 -0.81 -2.67
C LEU A 86 8.81 0.50 -2.90
N PHE A 87 10.08 0.44 -3.33
CA PHE A 87 10.86 1.65 -3.64
C PHE A 87 10.22 2.45 -4.77
N ILE A 88 9.88 1.80 -5.87
CA ILE A 88 9.23 2.47 -7.01
C ILE A 88 7.89 3.07 -6.58
N GLY A 89 7.08 2.32 -5.82
CA GLY A 89 5.80 2.79 -5.30
C GLY A 89 5.94 4.03 -4.43
N MET A 90 6.89 4.04 -3.49
CA MET A 90 7.09 5.22 -2.63
C MET A 90 7.58 6.44 -3.41
N ILE A 91 8.42 6.26 -4.44
CA ILE A 91 8.80 7.36 -5.35
C ILE A 91 7.58 7.91 -6.08
N LEU A 92 6.74 7.04 -6.66
CA LEU A 92 5.51 7.45 -7.34
C LEU A 92 4.55 8.17 -6.40
N PHE A 93 4.45 7.69 -5.14
CA PHE A 93 3.63 8.33 -4.11
C PHE A 93 4.11 9.75 -3.79
N VAL A 94 5.41 9.94 -3.59
CA VAL A 94 6.00 11.24 -3.28
C VAL A 94 5.83 12.20 -4.46
N ILE A 95 6.12 11.76 -5.68
CA ILE A 95 5.93 12.56 -6.89
C ILE A 95 4.46 12.94 -7.07
N GLY A 96 3.54 11.98 -6.91
CA GLY A 96 2.10 12.23 -6.99
C GLY A 96 1.62 13.22 -5.92
N SER A 97 2.14 13.12 -4.69
CA SER A 97 1.82 14.05 -3.60
C SER A 97 2.31 15.47 -3.88
N ILE A 98 3.55 15.63 -4.37
CA ILE A 98 4.10 16.93 -4.79
C ILE A 98 3.28 17.49 -5.95
N GLY A 99 2.93 16.65 -6.94
CA GLY A 99 2.09 17.05 -8.06
C GLY A 99 0.71 17.55 -7.61
N CYS A 100 0.06 16.86 -6.65
CA CYS A 100 -1.19 17.33 -6.05
C CYS A 100 -1.01 18.68 -5.33
N ALA A 101 0.08 18.84 -4.58
CA ALA A 101 0.37 20.08 -3.85
C ALA A 101 0.61 21.30 -4.77
N LEU A 102 1.05 21.08 -5.99
CA LEU A 102 1.32 22.14 -6.98
C LEU A 102 0.18 22.34 -7.98
N SER A 103 -0.88 21.54 -7.89
CA SER A 103 -1.99 21.56 -8.84
C SER A 103 -2.85 22.82 -8.68
N GLN A 104 -3.33 23.35 -9.82
CA GLN A 104 -4.18 24.54 -9.90
C GLN A 104 -5.58 24.24 -10.49
N SER A 105 -5.84 22.99 -10.85
CA SER A 105 -7.15 22.53 -11.34
C SER A 105 -7.48 21.13 -10.83
N ILE A 106 -8.78 20.78 -10.83
CA ILE A 106 -9.24 19.47 -10.38
C ILE A 106 -8.70 18.35 -11.27
N GLU A 107 -8.62 18.57 -12.58
CA GLU A 107 -8.09 17.60 -13.54
C GLU A 107 -6.61 17.27 -13.25
N GLN A 108 -5.82 18.29 -12.91
CA GLN A 108 -4.44 18.09 -12.50
C GLN A 108 -4.35 17.28 -11.22
N ILE A 109 -5.19 17.57 -10.23
CA ILE A 109 -5.22 16.79 -8.98
C ILE A 109 -5.63 15.36 -9.26
N VAL A 110 -6.68 15.10 -10.05
CA VAL A 110 -7.11 13.76 -10.43
C VAL A 110 -5.97 12.98 -11.08
N PHE A 111 -5.26 13.61 -12.02
CA PHE A 111 -4.10 13.01 -12.68
C PHE A 111 -3.02 12.60 -11.68
N TRP A 112 -2.60 13.52 -10.80
CA TRP A 112 -1.57 13.24 -9.81
C TRP A 112 -2.03 12.27 -8.72
N ARG A 113 -3.32 12.26 -8.40
CA ARG A 113 -3.93 11.28 -7.49
C ARG A 113 -3.85 9.86 -8.03
N VAL A 114 -3.93 9.65 -9.34
CA VAL A 114 -3.69 8.33 -9.95
C VAL A 114 -2.24 7.89 -9.72
N PHE A 115 -1.25 8.76 -9.94
CA PHE A 115 0.15 8.45 -9.65
C PHE A 115 0.39 8.16 -8.17
N GLN A 116 -0.19 8.98 -7.30
CA GLN A 116 -0.13 8.76 -5.86
C GLN A 116 -0.73 7.41 -5.46
N ALA A 117 -1.84 7.02 -6.06
CA ALA A 117 -2.50 5.73 -5.82
C ALA A 117 -1.67 4.53 -6.30
N LEU A 118 -1.00 4.67 -7.48
CA LEU A 118 -0.06 3.65 -7.98
C LEU A 118 1.05 3.36 -6.96
N GLY A 119 1.48 4.40 -6.25
CA GLY A 119 2.46 4.26 -5.17
C GLY A 119 1.86 3.71 -3.89
N ALA A 120 0.74 4.29 -3.43
CA ALA A 120 0.11 3.97 -2.16
C ALA A 120 -0.28 2.50 -2.01
N CYS A 121 -0.71 1.85 -3.08
CA CYS A 121 -1.17 0.47 -3.04
C CYS A 121 -0.04 -0.54 -2.72
N THR A 122 1.23 -0.18 -2.96
CA THR A 122 2.37 -1.09 -2.72
C THR A 122 2.55 -1.40 -1.24
N GLY A 123 2.30 -0.45 -0.33
CA GLY A 123 2.43 -0.63 1.11
C GLY A 123 1.59 -1.79 1.65
N PRO A 124 0.26 -1.72 1.62
CA PRO A 124 -0.60 -2.76 2.19
C PRO A 124 -0.55 -4.07 1.40
N MET A 125 -0.31 -4.03 0.09
CA MET A 125 -0.25 -5.23 -0.73
C MET A 125 1.03 -6.02 -0.45
N LEU A 126 2.18 -5.36 -0.55
CA LEU A 126 3.48 -6.01 -0.36
C LEU A 126 3.78 -6.28 1.11
N GLY A 127 3.31 -5.44 2.03
CA GLY A 127 3.42 -5.70 3.47
C GLY A 127 2.77 -7.03 3.86
N ARG A 128 1.55 -7.28 3.36
CA ARG A 128 0.87 -8.58 3.56
C ARG A 128 1.60 -9.75 2.89
N ALA A 129 2.19 -9.53 1.73
CA ALA A 129 2.97 -10.55 1.03
C ALA A 129 4.26 -10.88 1.80
N MET A 130 5.01 -9.87 2.25
CA MET A 130 6.25 -10.05 3.02
C MET A 130 6.02 -10.82 4.32
N ILE A 131 4.91 -10.56 5.03
CA ILE A 131 4.57 -11.34 6.23
C ILE A 131 4.32 -12.80 5.89
N ARG A 132 3.59 -13.08 4.81
CA ARG A 132 3.33 -14.46 4.37
C ARG A 132 4.57 -15.18 3.85
N ASP A 133 5.54 -14.44 3.31
CA ASP A 133 6.79 -15.01 2.81
C ASP A 133 7.73 -15.41 3.96
N LEU A 134 7.69 -14.69 5.10
CA LEU A 134 8.60 -14.88 6.23
C LEU A 134 8.05 -15.77 7.33
N TYR A 135 6.75 -15.79 7.55
CA TYR A 135 6.13 -16.40 8.71
C TYR A 135 5.20 -17.55 8.33
N GLY A 136 5.14 -18.57 9.19
CA GLY A 136 4.18 -19.66 9.06
C GLY A 136 2.73 -19.19 9.24
N ARG A 137 1.76 -19.99 8.79
CA ARG A 137 0.33 -19.61 8.70
C ARG A 137 -0.22 -18.98 9.98
N THR A 138 0.06 -19.56 11.15
CA THR A 138 -0.47 -19.09 12.44
C THR A 138 0.15 -17.75 12.83
N GLN A 139 1.48 -17.60 12.72
CA GLN A 139 2.18 -16.37 13.04
C GLN A 139 1.83 -15.26 12.06
N ALA A 140 1.75 -15.57 10.77
CA ALA A 140 1.31 -14.62 9.74
C ALA A 140 -0.10 -14.08 10.04
N ALA A 141 -1.04 -14.95 10.45
CA ALA A 141 -2.39 -14.53 10.83
C ALA A 141 -2.39 -13.57 12.04
N GLN A 142 -1.60 -13.86 13.07
CA GLN A 142 -1.47 -12.99 14.25
C GLN A 142 -0.88 -11.62 13.87
N MET A 143 0.19 -11.59 13.07
CA MET A 143 0.82 -10.35 12.62
C MET A 143 -0.12 -9.52 11.74
N LEU A 144 -0.82 -10.16 10.81
CA LEU A 144 -1.81 -9.49 9.97
C LEU A 144 -2.96 -8.91 10.80
N SER A 145 -3.44 -9.63 11.84
CA SER A 145 -4.45 -9.09 12.76
C SER A 145 -3.97 -7.84 13.48
N THR A 146 -2.73 -7.83 13.97
CA THR A 146 -2.14 -6.65 14.61
C THR A 146 -2.06 -5.47 13.65
N LEU A 147 -1.64 -5.71 12.39
CA LEU A 147 -1.60 -4.66 11.37
C LEU A 147 -2.98 -4.14 10.99
N MET A 148 -4.01 -4.99 10.98
CA MET A 148 -5.40 -4.56 10.75
C MET A 148 -5.90 -3.60 11.84
N VAL A 149 -5.52 -3.83 13.10
CA VAL A 149 -5.84 -2.89 14.20
C VAL A 149 -5.18 -1.53 13.96
N ILE A 150 -3.91 -1.51 13.57
CA ILE A 150 -3.19 -0.26 13.25
C ILE A 150 -3.87 0.46 12.07
N MET A 151 -4.24 -0.29 11.02
CA MET A 151 -4.95 0.28 9.87
C MET A 151 -6.33 0.85 10.23
N ALA A 152 -7.04 0.26 11.19
CA ALA A 152 -8.35 0.75 11.61
C ALA A 152 -8.30 2.11 12.34
N ILE A 153 -7.16 2.48 12.91
CA ILE A 153 -6.95 3.78 13.55
C ILE A 153 -6.75 4.90 12.52
N ALA A 154 -6.14 4.59 11.38
CA ALA A 154 -5.78 5.58 10.37
C ALA A 154 -6.98 6.37 9.80
N PRO A 155 -8.14 5.77 9.48
CA PRO A 155 -9.33 6.50 9.04
C PRO A 155 -9.92 7.45 10.07
N ILE A 156 -9.68 7.22 11.36
CA ILE A 156 -10.10 8.10 12.43
C ILE A 156 -9.11 9.27 12.57
N ALA A 157 -7.81 8.95 12.57
CA ALA A 157 -6.74 9.93 12.70
C ALA A 157 -6.65 10.87 11.50
N GLY A 158 -6.91 10.36 10.28
CA GLY A 158 -6.81 11.11 9.03
C GLY A 158 -7.63 12.39 9.02
N PRO A 159 -8.96 12.33 9.13
CA PRO A 159 -9.82 13.51 9.12
C PRO A 159 -9.54 14.45 10.30
N LEU A 160 -9.16 13.94 11.47
CA LEU A 160 -8.80 14.77 12.62
C LEU A 160 -7.55 15.62 12.33
N LEU A 161 -6.50 14.99 11.81
CA LEU A 161 -5.27 15.69 11.43
C LEU A 161 -5.52 16.66 10.28
N GLY A 162 -6.24 16.23 9.23
CA GLY A 162 -6.58 17.06 8.10
C GLY A 162 -7.40 18.29 8.50
N GLY A 163 -8.41 18.09 9.37
CA GLY A 163 -9.23 19.17 9.90
C GLY A 163 -8.42 20.19 10.71
N GLN A 164 -7.41 19.76 11.47
CA GLN A 164 -6.52 20.70 12.17
C GLN A 164 -5.62 21.47 11.21
N ILE A 165 -5.07 20.82 10.19
CA ILE A 165 -4.22 21.48 9.20
C ILE A 165 -4.99 22.59 8.48
N ILE A 166 -6.22 22.32 8.04
CA ILE A 166 -7.06 23.28 7.32
C ILE A 166 -7.42 24.51 8.16
N LYS A 167 -7.48 24.41 9.50
CA LYS A 167 -7.71 25.56 10.37
C LYS A 167 -6.59 26.59 10.33
N PHE A 168 -5.36 26.15 10.09
CA PHE A 168 -4.16 27.00 10.14
C PHE A 168 -3.48 27.20 8.77
N SER A 169 -3.91 26.43 7.75
CA SER A 169 -3.25 26.41 6.45
C SER A 169 -4.22 26.05 5.32
N THR A 170 -3.71 25.93 4.11
CA THR A 170 -4.48 25.55 2.92
C THR A 170 -4.42 24.03 2.66
N TRP A 171 -5.31 23.54 1.80
CA TRP A 171 -5.34 22.13 1.39
C TRP A 171 -4.02 21.64 0.77
N HIS A 172 -3.24 22.52 0.14
CA HIS A 172 -1.91 22.20 -0.41
C HIS A 172 -0.97 21.65 0.67
N SER A 173 -1.06 22.16 1.91
CA SER A 173 -0.22 21.75 3.03
C SER A 173 -0.42 20.28 3.41
N ILE A 174 -1.62 19.74 3.19
CA ILE A 174 -1.90 18.31 3.41
C ILE A 174 -1.06 17.44 2.45
N PHE A 175 -1.00 17.84 1.18
CA PHE A 175 -0.22 17.09 0.20
C PHE A 175 1.30 17.25 0.41
N TRP A 176 1.76 18.41 0.87
CA TRP A 176 3.15 18.59 1.29
C TRP A 176 3.50 17.73 2.50
N LEU A 177 2.61 17.62 3.48
CA LEU A 177 2.78 16.72 4.61
C LEU A 177 2.86 15.25 4.15
N LEU A 178 1.97 14.84 3.25
CA LEU A 178 1.99 13.49 2.67
C LEU A 178 3.28 13.20 1.90
N ALA A 179 3.78 14.18 1.12
CA ALA A 179 5.06 14.04 0.43
C ALA A 179 6.22 13.88 1.42
N SER A 180 6.23 14.65 2.50
CA SER A 180 7.27 14.60 3.54
C SER A 180 7.25 13.26 4.28
N ILE A 181 6.07 12.78 4.71
CA ILE A 181 5.93 11.47 5.36
C ILE A 181 6.30 10.35 4.36
N GLY A 182 5.88 10.46 3.10
CA GLY A 182 6.25 9.51 2.05
C GLY A 182 7.76 9.43 1.84
N GLY A 183 8.45 10.56 1.87
CA GLY A 183 9.91 10.63 1.82
C GLY A 183 10.58 9.96 3.03
N LEU A 184 10.04 10.18 4.24
CA LEU A 184 10.52 9.48 5.45
C LEU A 184 10.28 7.97 5.34
N MET A 185 9.10 7.55 4.88
CA MET A 185 8.80 6.13 4.65
C MET A 185 9.75 5.51 3.62
N PHE A 186 10.07 6.23 2.54
CA PHE A 186 11.06 5.80 1.56
C PHE A 186 12.41 5.49 2.20
N LEU A 187 12.88 6.33 3.14
CA LEU A 187 14.11 6.09 3.88
C LEU A 187 14.03 4.83 4.75
N THR A 188 12.87 4.53 5.35
CA THR A 188 12.72 3.31 6.15
C THR A 188 12.81 2.02 5.33
N LEU A 189 12.53 2.07 4.02
CA LEU A 189 12.62 0.90 3.15
C LEU A 189 14.05 0.36 3.01
N PHE A 190 15.08 1.18 3.23
CA PHE A 190 16.46 0.71 3.21
C PHE A 190 16.71 -0.34 4.29
N PHE A 191 16.02 -0.25 5.41
CA PHE A 191 16.13 -1.18 6.54
C PHE A 191 15.29 -2.46 6.35
N LEU A 192 14.38 -2.51 5.38
CA LEU A 192 13.62 -3.73 5.11
C LEU A 192 14.48 -4.78 4.37
N PRO A 193 14.45 -6.05 4.80
CA PRO A 193 15.09 -7.13 4.07
C PRO A 193 14.27 -7.49 2.80
N GLU A 194 14.93 -8.06 1.79
CA GLU A 194 14.23 -8.73 0.69
C GLU A 194 13.68 -10.07 1.20
N THR A 195 12.38 -10.27 1.10
CA THR A 195 11.70 -11.44 1.64
C THR A 195 11.39 -12.51 0.60
N HIS A 196 11.54 -12.17 -0.68
CA HIS A 196 11.26 -13.08 -1.79
C HIS A 196 12.56 -13.44 -2.53
N PRO A 197 13.24 -14.54 -2.13
CA PRO A 197 14.53 -14.93 -2.70
C PRO A 197 14.41 -15.27 -4.18
N VAL A 198 15.51 -15.12 -4.90
CA VAL A 198 15.56 -15.27 -6.37
C VAL A 198 15.05 -16.63 -6.84
N ASP A 199 15.31 -17.69 -6.06
CA ASP A 199 14.91 -19.08 -6.38
C ASP A 199 13.39 -19.30 -6.37
N LYS A 200 12.64 -18.47 -5.63
CA LYS A 200 11.18 -18.53 -5.53
C LYS A 200 10.47 -17.60 -6.52
N ARG A 201 11.20 -16.78 -7.26
CA ARG A 201 10.63 -15.81 -8.20
C ARG A 201 10.03 -16.49 -9.42
N THR A 202 8.85 -16.02 -9.81
CA THR A 202 8.15 -16.55 -10.98
C THR A 202 8.87 -16.16 -12.27
N LYS A 203 9.26 -17.17 -13.10
CA LYS A 203 9.88 -16.94 -14.40
C LYS A 203 8.87 -16.68 -15.54
N ALA A 204 7.57 -16.69 -15.24
CA ALA A 204 6.53 -16.49 -16.24
C ALA A 204 6.62 -15.10 -16.90
N SER A 205 6.37 -15.03 -18.21
CA SER A 205 6.31 -13.76 -18.94
C SER A 205 5.14 -12.91 -18.44
N VAL A 206 5.30 -11.58 -18.47
CA VAL A 206 4.22 -10.63 -18.14
C VAL A 206 2.99 -10.87 -19.02
N MET A 207 3.21 -11.24 -20.28
CA MET A 207 2.13 -11.59 -21.22
C MET A 207 1.30 -12.79 -20.73
N ASN A 208 1.93 -13.79 -20.11
CA ASN A 208 1.22 -14.95 -19.55
C ASN A 208 0.38 -14.57 -18.32
N ILE A 209 0.74 -13.52 -17.61
CA ILE A 209 -0.03 -13.02 -16.47
C ILE A 209 -1.38 -12.45 -16.93
N PHE A 210 -1.36 -11.63 -17.98
CA PHE A 210 -2.61 -11.11 -18.58
C PHE A 210 -3.46 -12.23 -19.19
N ALA A 211 -2.83 -13.25 -19.81
CA ALA A 211 -3.53 -14.43 -20.28
C ALA A 211 -4.20 -15.20 -19.12
N ASN A 212 -3.53 -15.35 -17.98
CA ASN A 212 -4.09 -15.98 -16.79
C ASN A 212 -5.27 -15.18 -16.21
N TYR A 213 -5.22 -13.85 -16.20
CA TYR A 213 -6.37 -13.02 -15.80
C TYR A 213 -7.57 -13.25 -16.72
N ARG A 214 -7.36 -13.31 -18.04
CA ARG A 214 -8.43 -13.61 -18.99
C ARG A 214 -9.03 -15.00 -18.75
N GLN A 215 -8.19 -15.99 -18.45
CA GLN A 215 -8.64 -17.35 -18.12
C GLN A 215 -9.43 -17.41 -16.81
N LEU A 216 -8.99 -16.67 -15.77
CA LEU A 216 -9.71 -16.55 -14.49
C LEU A 216 -11.07 -15.88 -14.65
N LEU A 217 -11.15 -14.79 -15.41
CA LEU A 217 -12.41 -14.10 -15.72
C LEU A 217 -13.36 -14.97 -16.56
N GLY A 218 -12.83 -15.88 -17.40
CA GLY A 218 -13.62 -16.86 -18.15
C GLY A 218 -14.09 -18.06 -17.32
N ASN A 219 -13.55 -18.24 -16.13
CA ASN A 219 -13.96 -19.34 -15.25
C ASN A 219 -15.18 -18.95 -14.40
N TRP A 220 -16.36 -19.43 -14.81
CA TRP A 220 -17.64 -19.15 -14.14
C TRP A 220 -17.67 -19.55 -12.66
N GLN A 221 -17.01 -20.65 -12.30
CA GLN A 221 -16.92 -21.06 -10.90
C GLN A 221 -16.14 -20.03 -10.06
N PHE A 222 -14.99 -19.57 -10.57
CA PHE A 222 -14.19 -18.53 -9.92
C PHE A 222 -14.98 -17.23 -9.76
N MET A 223 -15.65 -16.77 -10.83
CA MET A 223 -16.46 -15.55 -10.80
C MET A 223 -17.60 -15.65 -9.80
N ARG A 224 -18.26 -16.80 -9.70
CA ARG A 224 -19.34 -17.02 -8.74
C ARG A 224 -18.86 -16.90 -7.28
N TYR A 225 -17.68 -17.44 -6.94
CA TYR A 225 -17.12 -17.34 -5.58
C TYR A 225 -16.54 -15.97 -5.25
N THR A 226 -16.25 -15.16 -6.27
CA THR A 226 -15.65 -13.83 -6.07
C THR A 226 -16.73 -12.73 -5.96
N LEU A 227 -17.91 -12.95 -6.56
CA LEU A 227 -19.03 -11.99 -6.58
C LEU A 227 -20.11 -12.26 -5.52
N CYS A 228 -20.04 -13.41 -4.80
CA CYS A 228 -20.85 -13.71 -3.62
C CYS A 228 -20.07 -13.40 -2.35
#